data_68aa9d7c984a77f97bc849a21b956059
#
_entry.id   68aa9d7c984a77f97bc849a21b956059
#
_cell.length_a   1.000
_cell.length_b   1.000
_cell.length_c   1.000
_cell.angle_alpha   90.00
_cell.angle_beta   90.00
_cell.angle_gamma   90.00
#
_symmetry.space_group_name_H-M   'P 1'
#
loop_
_entity.id
_entity.type
_entity.pdbx_description
1 polymer ?
#
loop_
_entity_poly.entity_id
_entity_poly.type
_entity_poly.pdbx_seq_one_letter_code
_entity_poly.pdbx_strand_id
1 'polypeptide(L)'
;MKRLLLPALLLTTLTACTATPAGTLPAAAPTPTPASTPAPTAAPAPADALTPEEKIGQLFIIRPDALDLTLPQETINDAKADGVTMLTDAMRETLQAYPVGGICQFGKNITDPEQLAQFNADLQAASRTPLFIAVDEEGGAVARLANHPAFDLPQYESAAAVGASGDPADACAMGQTIGAYLKEYGFNMDFAPDADVNTNPDNPIIGTRAFSSDAATAAEM
;
A
#
# COMPACT_ATOMS: atom_id res chain seq x y z
N MET A 1 14.39 68.54 15.09
CA MET A 1 15.66 69.23 14.80
C MET A 1 16.66 68.21 14.28
N LYS A 2 17.30 68.64 13.18
CA LYS A 2 18.48 68.05 12.51
C LYS A 2 18.37 66.67 11.85
N ARG A 3 18.16 66.78 10.53
CA ARG A 3 18.51 65.80 9.50
C ARG A 3 20.04 65.66 9.40
N LEU A 4 20.53 64.46 9.16
CA LEU A 4 21.82 64.24 8.51
C LEU A 4 21.68 63.22 7.40
N LEU A 5 21.91 63.66 6.19
CA LEU A 5 22.12 62.90 4.97
C LEU A 5 23.57 62.47 4.90
N LEU A 6 23.85 61.24 4.48
CA LEU A 6 25.17 60.80 4.06
C LEU A 6 25.10 60.16 2.66
N PRO A 7 26.07 60.41 1.79
CA PRO A 7 25.99 60.06 0.39
C PRO A 7 26.55 58.67 0.09
N ALA A 8 26.05 58.12 -1.02
CA ALA A 8 26.49 56.89 -1.67
C ALA A 8 27.91 57.03 -2.23
N LEU A 9 28.73 56.02 -2.00
CA LEU A 9 30.01 55.85 -2.71
C LEU A 9 29.96 54.58 -3.54
N LEU A 10 29.93 54.78 -4.87
CA LEU A 10 29.94 53.72 -5.87
C LEU A 10 31.43 53.35 -6.10
N LEU A 11 31.82 52.12 -5.82
CA LEU A 11 33.17 51.63 -6.13
C LEU A 11 33.06 50.45 -7.08
N THR A 12 33.37 50.69 -8.36
CA THR A 12 33.51 49.68 -9.40
C THR A 12 34.89 49.04 -9.30
N THR A 13 34.97 47.75 -9.04
CA THR A 13 36.19 46.97 -9.21
C THR A 13 36.01 45.93 -10.32
N LEU A 14 36.74 46.15 -11.41
CA LEU A 14 37.02 45.13 -12.40
C LEU A 14 37.86 44.01 -11.75
N THR A 15 37.43 42.79 -11.83
CA THR A 15 38.28 41.65 -11.47
C THR A 15 38.41 40.71 -12.66
N ALA A 16 39.67 40.46 -12.99
CA ALA A 16 40.14 39.69 -14.14
C ALA A 16 39.73 38.19 -14.04
N CYS A 17 39.38 37.62 -15.19
CA CYS A 17 39.24 36.18 -15.37
C CYS A 17 40.58 35.47 -15.18
N THR A 18 40.70 34.65 -14.13
CA THR A 18 41.75 33.63 -14.04
C THR A 18 41.08 32.27 -14.33
N ALA A 19 41.55 31.61 -15.39
CA ALA A 19 41.15 30.28 -15.75
C ALA A 19 41.64 29.28 -14.69
N THR A 20 40.70 28.52 -14.07
CA THR A 20 40.99 27.41 -13.17
C THR A 20 41.12 26.13 -14.00
N PRO A 21 42.10 25.24 -13.74
CA PRO A 21 42.26 24.01 -14.48
C PRO A 21 41.09 23.03 -14.20
N ALA A 22 40.70 22.30 -15.23
CA ALA A 22 39.64 21.29 -15.21
C ALA A 22 39.86 20.25 -14.09
N GLY A 23 39.01 20.32 -13.07
CA GLY A 23 38.92 19.27 -12.07
C GLY A 23 38.24 18.04 -12.67
N THR A 24 38.86 16.90 -12.48
CA THR A 24 38.32 15.59 -12.81
C THR A 24 36.95 15.42 -12.17
N LEU A 25 35.95 15.16 -13.00
CA LEU A 25 34.60 14.80 -12.55
C LEU A 25 34.67 13.50 -11.71
N PRO A 26 34.01 13.40 -10.55
CA PRO A 26 33.90 12.14 -9.82
C PRO A 26 33.15 11.14 -10.69
N ALA A 27 33.65 9.89 -10.69
CA ALA A 27 33.01 8.78 -11.39
C ALA A 27 31.54 8.67 -10.98
N ALA A 28 30.66 8.54 -11.97
CA ALA A 28 29.24 8.31 -11.75
C ALA A 28 29.03 7.08 -10.84
N ALA A 29 28.20 7.23 -9.82
CA ALA A 29 27.77 6.12 -8.99
C ALA A 29 27.11 5.04 -9.89
N PRO A 30 27.29 3.75 -9.57
CA PRO A 30 26.68 2.68 -10.35
C PRO A 30 25.16 2.87 -10.37
N THR A 31 24.58 2.92 -11.54
CA THR A 31 23.13 2.92 -11.75
C THR A 31 22.56 1.66 -11.08
N PRO A 32 21.53 1.77 -10.23
CA PRO A 32 20.91 0.59 -9.66
C PRO A 32 20.42 -0.31 -10.79
N THR A 33 20.80 -1.57 -10.74
CA THR A 33 20.32 -2.60 -11.66
C THR A 33 18.80 -2.66 -11.52
N PRO A 34 18.02 -2.54 -12.62
CA PRO A 34 16.57 -2.67 -12.51
C PRO A 34 16.24 -4.03 -11.89
N ALA A 35 15.42 -4.01 -10.85
CA ALA A 35 14.87 -5.22 -10.25
C ALA A 35 14.26 -6.07 -11.37
N SER A 36 14.58 -7.34 -11.39
CA SER A 36 14.06 -8.28 -12.38
C SER A 36 12.53 -8.24 -12.31
N THR A 37 11.90 -7.84 -13.42
CA THR A 37 10.45 -7.93 -13.58
C THR A 37 10.03 -9.37 -13.25
N PRO A 38 9.09 -9.60 -12.32
CA PRO A 38 8.61 -10.95 -12.03
C PRO A 38 8.12 -11.59 -13.32
N ALA A 39 8.45 -12.87 -13.52
CA ALA A 39 7.99 -13.63 -14.68
C ALA A 39 6.46 -13.53 -14.79
N PRO A 40 5.89 -13.43 -15.99
CA PRO A 40 4.46 -13.33 -16.16
C PRO A 40 3.79 -14.54 -15.51
N THR A 41 2.93 -14.28 -14.54
CA THR A 41 2.07 -15.29 -13.90
C THR A 41 1.32 -16.02 -15.01
N ALA A 42 1.34 -17.35 -14.97
CA ALA A 42 0.60 -18.17 -15.96
C ALA A 42 -0.86 -17.69 -16.00
N ALA A 43 -1.43 -17.65 -17.20
CA ALA A 43 -2.85 -17.30 -17.35
C ALA A 43 -3.70 -18.22 -16.46
N PRO A 44 -4.73 -17.68 -15.76
CA PRO A 44 -5.57 -18.48 -14.89
C PRO A 44 -6.17 -19.66 -15.66
N ALA A 45 -6.18 -20.84 -15.04
CA ALA A 45 -6.84 -22.00 -15.61
C ALA A 45 -8.34 -21.66 -15.82
N PRO A 46 -8.94 -22.03 -16.94
CA PRO A 46 -10.37 -21.88 -17.11
C PRO A 46 -11.12 -22.51 -15.93
N ALA A 47 -12.20 -21.88 -15.47
CA ALA A 47 -12.97 -22.38 -14.32
C ALA A 47 -13.42 -23.85 -14.48
N ASP A 48 -13.60 -24.31 -15.71
CA ASP A 48 -13.92 -25.70 -16.01
C ASP A 48 -12.78 -26.69 -15.78
N ALA A 49 -11.54 -26.21 -15.66
CA ALA A 49 -10.37 -27.04 -15.37
C ALA A 49 -10.15 -27.25 -13.85
N LEU A 50 -10.90 -26.55 -12.99
CA LEU A 50 -10.82 -26.68 -11.54
C LEU A 50 -11.71 -27.82 -11.04
N THR A 51 -11.22 -28.57 -10.05
CA THR A 51 -12.04 -29.54 -9.31
C THR A 51 -13.12 -28.82 -8.48
N PRO A 52 -14.16 -29.53 -8.01
CA PRO A 52 -15.16 -28.94 -7.12
C PRO A 52 -14.56 -28.34 -5.85
N GLU A 53 -13.56 -28.98 -5.25
CA GLU A 53 -12.85 -28.51 -4.06
C GLU A 53 -12.06 -27.23 -4.35
N GLU A 54 -11.36 -27.18 -5.47
CA GLU A 54 -10.66 -25.98 -5.92
C GLU A 54 -11.63 -24.82 -6.18
N LYS A 55 -12.80 -25.08 -6.80
CA LYS A 55 -13.84 -24.06 -6.99
C LYS A 55 -14.38 -23.51 -5.67
N ILE A 56 -14.60 -24.40 -4.68
CA ILE A 56 -15.02 -23.98 -3.35
C ILE A 56 -13.93 -23.13 -2.71
N GLY A 57 -12.66 -23.56 -2.79
CA GLY A 57 -11.52 -22.80 -2.25
C GLY A 57 -11.44 -21.37 -2.80
N GLN A 58 -11.76 -21.18 -4.08
CA GLN A 58 -11.74 -19.85 -4.72
C GLN A 58 -12.76 -18.86 -4.13
N LEU A 59 -13.73 -19.31 -3.32
CA LEU A 59 -14.70 -18.45 -2.64
C LEU A 59 -14.15 -17.83 -1.34
N PHE A 60 -12.94 -18.22 -0.91
CA PHE A 60 -12.36 -17.79 0.35
C PHE A 60 -11.14 -16.92 0.14
N ILE A 61 -11.12 -15.77 0.82
CA ILE A 61 -9.93 -14.97 1.08
C ILE A 61 -9.65 -15.12 2.58
N ILE A 62 -8.45 -15.59 2.92
CA ILE A 62 -8.07 -15.88 4.30
C ILE A 62 -6.91 -15.01 4.75
N ARG A 63 -6.65 -14.96 6.06
CA ARG A 63 -5.42 -14.38 6.61
C ARG A 63 -4.24 -15.32 6.35
N PRO A 64 -3.03 -14.83 6.11
CA PRO A 64 -1.85 -15.70 5.93
C PRO A 64 -1.59 -16.58 7.15
N ASP A 65 -1.89 -16.09 8.36
CA ASP A 65 -1.75 -16.86 9.61
C ASP A 65 -2.56 -18.17 9.60
N ALA A 66 -3.67 -18.22 8.85
CA ALA A 66 -4.49 -19.44 8.75
C ALA A 66 -3.82 -20.56 7.91
N LEU A 67 -2.75 -20.25 7.21
CA LEU A 67 -1.93 -21.26 6.53
C LEU A 67 -1.04 -22.04 7.51
N ASP A 68 -0.73 -21.48 8.67
CA ASP A 68 -0.01 -22.18 9.73
C ASP A 68 -1.01 -22.93 10.62
N LEU A 69 -1.22 -24.20 10.33
CA LEU A 69 -2.17 -25.05 11.05
C LEU A 69 -1.76 -25.33 12.51
N THR A 70 -0.59 -24.90 12.94
CA THR A 70 -0.16 -25.01 14.34
C THR A 70 -0.62 -23.85 15.20
N LEU A 71 -1.04 -22.74 14.59
CA LEU A 71 -1.52 -21.57 15.31
C LEU A 71 -2.96 -21.79 15.82
N PRO A 72 -3.23 -21.48 17.10
CA PRO A 72 -4.58 -21.51 17.62
C PRO A 72 -5.43 -20.38 17.00
N GLN A 73 -6.73 -20.63 16.90
CA GLN A 73 -7.68 -19.69 16.27
C GLN A 73 -7.69 -18.32 16.96
N GLU A 74 -7.45 -18.28 18.26
CA GLU A 74 -7.35 -17.05 19.04
C GLU A 74 -6.18 -16.19 18.54
N THR A 75 -5.02 -16.79 18.30
CA THR A 75 -3.83 -16.11 17.77
C THR A 75 -4.06 -15.59 16.35
N ILE A 76 -4.70 -16.39 15.50
CA ILE A 76 -5.02 -15.99 14.13
C ILE A 76 -5.91 -14.72 14.14
N ASN A 77 -6.87 -14.66 15.03
CA ASN A 77 -7.84 -13.55 15.11
C ASN A 77 -7.38 -12.36 15.94
N ASP A 78 -6.35 -12.51 16.76
CA ASP A 78 -5.81 -11.40 17.56
C ASP A 78 -4.94 -10.48 16.70
N ALA A 79 -5.37 -9.25 16.53
CA ALA A 79 -4.61 -8.22 15.80
C ALA A 79 -3.32 -7.77 16.51
N LYS A 80 -3.17 -8.11 17.80
CA LYS A 80 -2.00 -7.75 18.62
C LYS A 80 -1.01 -8.91 18.79
N ALA A 81 -1.40 -10.11 18.40
CA ALA A 81 -0.47 -11.24 18.37
C ALA A 81 0.54 -11.07 17.24
N ASP A 82 1.69 -11.71 17.38
CA ASP A 82 2.65 -11.82 16.28
C ASP A 82 2.01 -12.55 15.12
N GLY A 83 2.12 -11.98 13.93
CA GLY A 83 1.63 -12.56 12.69
C GLY A 83 2.73 -13.29 11.92
N VAL A 84 2.32 -14.14 10.99
CA VAL A 84 3.27 -14.71 10.05
C VAL A 84 3.72 -13.64 9.05
N THR A 85 5.02 -13.56 8.79
CA THR A 85 5.64 -12.54 7.93
C THR A 85 6.40 -13.14 6.75
N MET A 86 6.38 -14.47 6.62
CA MET A 86 7.00 -15.21 5.52
C MET A 86 6.24 -16.51 5.25
N LEU A 87 6.38 -17.03 4.04
CA LEU A 87 5.81 -18.31 3.66
C LEU A 87 6.78 -19.44 4.03
N THR A 88 6.41 -20.26 5.02
CA THR A 88 7.15 -21.47 5.36
C THR A 88 6.79 -22.63 4.43
N ASP A 89 7.61 -23.71 4.43
CA ASP A 89 7.30 -24.90 3.63
C ASP A 89 5.99 -25.56 4.09
N ALA A 90 5.72 -25.62 5.39
CA ALA A 90 4.46 -26.13 5.93
C ALA A 90 3.23 -25.32 5.46
N MET A 91 3.34 -23.97 5.47
CA MET A 91 2.28 -23.10 4.95
C MET A 91 2.10 -23.25 3.44
N ARG A 92 3.18 -23.49 2.69
CA ARG A 92 3.14 -23.79 1.26
C ARG A 92 2.37 -25.09 0.99
N GLU A 93 2.64 -26.15 1.76
CA GLU A 93 1.91 -27.42 1.68
C GLU A 93 0.42 -27.21 2.00
N THR A 94 0.10 -26.40 3.03
CA THR A 94 -1.27 -26.05 3.40
C THR A 94 -1.99 -25.33 2.25
N LEU A 95 -1.35 -24.33 1.64
CA LEU A 95 -1.91 -23.59 0.51
C LEU A 95 -2.16 -24.48 -0.71
N GLN A 96 -1.32 -25.48 -0.94
CA GLN A 96 -1.49 -26.45 -2.03
C GLN A 96 -2.62 -27.44 -1.72
N ALA A 97 -2.78 -27.85 -0.47
CA ALA A 97 -3.83 -28.75 -0.03
C ALA A 97 -5.21 -28.09 0.03
N TYR A 98 -5.24 -26.79 0.35
CA TYR A 98 -6.44 -25.96 0.46
C TYR A 98 -6.31 -24.72 -0.42
N PRO A 99 -6.56 -24.85 -1.74
CA PRO A 99 -6.30 -23.79 -2.72
C PRO A 99 -7.32 -22.66 -2.64
N VAL A 100 -7.13 -21.75 -1.69
CA VAL A 100 -7.98 -20.56 -1.50
C VAL A 100 -7.90 -19.58 -2.66
N GLY A 101 -8.91 -18.72 -2.80
CA GLY A 101 -8.97 -17.68 -3.83
C GLY A 101 -8.11 -16.47 -3.53
N GLY A 102 -7.77 -16.24 -2.26
CA GLY A 102 -6.90 -15.11 -1.91
C GLY A 102 -6.41 -15.10 -0.48
N ILE A 103 -5.48 -14.17 -0.26
CA ILE A 103 -4.86 -13.89 1.04
C ILE A 103 -5.04 -12.40 1.33
N CYS A 104 -5.55 -12.06 2.52
CA CYS A 104 -5.65 -10.69 3.00
C CYS A 104 -4.58 -10.42 4.06
N GLN A 105 -3.65 -9.50 3.77
CA GLN A 105 -2.61 -9.07 4.71
C GLN A 105 -3.20 -8.11 5.76
N PHE A 106 -2.73 -8.26 6.99
CA PHE A 106 -3.06 -7.36 8.10
C PHE A 106 -1.78 -6.74 8.66
N GLY A 107 -1.90 -5.66 9.44
CA GLY A 107 -0.74 -4.96 9.98
C GLY A 107 0.27 -5.87 10.71
N LYS A 108 -0.19 -6.93 11.38
CA LYS A 108 0.69 -7.90 12.05
C LYS A 108 1.51 -8.79 11.09
N ASN A 109 1.17 -8.80 9.81
CA ASN A 109 1.88 -9.57 8.78
C ASN A 109 2.91 -8.71 8.02
N ILE A 110 3.03 -7.43 8.37
CA ILE A 110 3.83 -6.42 7.68
C ILE A 110 4.90 -5.93 8.62
N THR A 111 6.17 -6.01 8.23
CA THR A 111 7.30 -5.49 9.00
C THR A 111 8.02 -4.35 8.29
N ASP A 112 8.22 -4.48 6.99
CA ASP A 112 8.90 -3.51 6.15
C ASP A 112 8.57 -3.74 4.65
N PRO A 113 8.92 -2.80 3.77
CA PRO A 113 8.64 -2.87 2.34
C PRO A 113 9.18 -4.12 1.63
N GLU A 114 10.41 -4.52 1.94
CA GLU A 114 11.09 -5.65 1.29
C GLU A 114 10.46 -6.97 1.72
N GLN A 115 10.23 -7.12 3.02
CA GLN A 115 9.55 -8.30 3.57
C GLN A 115 8.18 -8.48 2.95
N LEU A 116 7.37 -7.42 2.89
CA LEU A 116 6.01 -7.48 2.37
C LEU A 116 5.97 -7.86 0.89
N ALA A 117 6.79 -7.21 0.06
CA ALA A 117 6.87 -7.51 -1.36
C ALA A 117 7.30 -8.96 -1.62
N GLN A 118 8.31 -9.44 -0.86
CA GLN A 118 8.77 -10.83 -0.97
C GLN A 118 7.70 -11.82 -0.52
N PHE A 119 7.02 -11.55 0.60
CA PHE A 119 5.99 -12.44 1.12
C PHE A 119 4.81 -12.58 0.14
N ASN A 120 4.35 -11.46 -0.43
CA ASN A 120 3.28 -11.47 -1.44
C ASN A 120 3.72 -12.22 -2.72
N ALA A 121 4.96 -12.04 -3.16
CA ALA A 121 5.51 -12.77 -4.30
C ALA A 121 5.60 -14.29 -4.03
N ASP A 122 6.04 -14.70 -2.85
CA ASP A 122 6.16 -16.10 -2.46
C ASP A 122 4.79 -16.79 -2.37
N LEU A 123 3.78 -16.11 -1.80
CA LEU A 123 2.39 -16.59 -1.75
C LEU A 123 1.86 -16.80 -3.16
N GLN A 124 2.02 -15.81 -4.04
CA GLN A 124 1.58 -15.89 -5.43
C GLN A 124 2.27 -17.02 -6.20
N ALA A 125 3.59 -17.19 -6.00
CA ALA A 125 4.35 -18.26 -6.64
C ALA A 125 4.02 -19.67 -6.12
N ALA A 126 3.54 -19.78 -4.88
CA ALA A 126 3.18 -21.05 -4.26
C ALA A 126 1.80 -21.57 -4.70
N SER A 127 0.92 -20.69 -5.16
CA SER A 127 -0.44 -21.03 -5.55
C SER A 127 -0.51 -21.52 -6.99
N ARG A 128 -1.32 -22.55 -7.23
CA ARG A 128 -1.63 -23.07 -8.57
C ARG A 128 -2.57 -22.17 -9.37
N THR A 129 -3.43 -21.46 -8.66
CA THR A 129 -4.36 -20.47 -9.22
C THR A 129 -3.90 -19.09 -8.76
N PRO A 130 -3.90 -18.06 -9.61
CA PRO A 130 -3.56 -16.71 -9.18
C PRO A 130 -4.40 -16.28 -7.98
N LEU A 131 -3.73 -15.79 -6.93
CA LEU A 131 -4.38 -15.33 -5.71
C LEU A 131 -4.85 -13.87 -5.85
N PHE A 132 -5.97 -13.55 -5.24
CA PHE A 132 -6.21 -12.20 -4.76
C PHE A 132 -5.29 -11.95 -3.56
N ILE A 133 -4.35 -11.03 -3.70
CA ILE A 133 -3.53 -10.53 -2.59
C ILE A 133 -4.14 -9.20 -2.17
N ALA A 134 -4.77 -9.20 -1.02
CA ALA A 134 -5.64 -8.14 -0.55
C ALA A 134 -5.12 -7.47 0.72
N VAL A 135 -5.59 -6.26 0.96
CA VAL A 135 -5.35 -5.48 2.17
C VAL A 135 -6.53 -4.52 2.41
N ASP A 136 -6.66 -3.98 3.62
CA ASP A 136 -7.52 -2.84 3.93
C ASP A 136 -6.65 -1.57 3.92
N GLU A 137 -6.65 -0.81 2.85
CA GLU A 137 -5.89 0.43 2.72
C GLU A 137 -6.84 1.57 2.34
N GLU A 138 -7.80 1.89 3.24
CA GLU A 138 -8.83 2.90 3.01
C GLU A 138 -8.26 4.33 2.98
N GLY A 139 -7.06 4.51 3.53
CA GLY A 139 -6.54 5.82 3.93
C GLY A 139 -7.09 6.27 5.30
N GLY A 140 -6.47 7.26 5.91
CA GLY A 140 -6.86 7.70 7.26
C GLY A 140 -6.59 6.63 8.33
N ALA A 141 -7.57 6.35 9.19
CA ALA A 141 -7.40 5.43 10.32
C ALA A 141 -7.19 3.96 9.90
N VAL A 142 -7.74 3.57 8.77
CA VAL A 142 -7.59 2.22 8.21
C VAL A 142 -6.64 2.28 7.03
N ALA A 143 -5.35 2.13 7.32
CA ALA A 143 -4.28 2.04 6.34
C ALA A 143 -3.17 1.18 6.95
N ARG A 144 -2.93 0.00 6.35
CA ARG A 144 -1.97 -0.96 6.91
C ARG A 144 -0.54 -0.64 6.52
N LEU A 145 -0.34 -0.06 5.34
CA LEU A 145 0.96 0.36 4.83
C LEU A 145 1.26 1.82 5.18
N ALA A 146 0.40 2.76 4.78
CA ALA A 146 0.67 4.18 4.96
C ALA A 146 0.79 4.59 6.43
N ASN A 147 0.12 3.92 7.36
CA ASN A 147 0.26 4.16 8.79
C ASN A 147 1.40 3.35 9.45
N HIS A 148 2.07 2.47 8.72
CA HIS A 148 3.16 1.67 9.28
C HIS A 148 4.48 2.45 9.23
N PRO A 149 5.23 2.54 10.35
CA PRO A 149 6.39 3.43 10.48
C PRO A 149 7.59 3.09 9.58
N ALA A 150 7.63 1.87 9.02
CA ALA A 150 8.68 1.46 8.09
C ALA A 150 8.44 1.94 6.65
N PHE A 151 7.28 2.51 6.34
CA PHE A 151 6.93 2.96 5.01
C PHE A 151 6.90 4.49 4.93
N ASP A 152 7.43 5.03 3.85
CA ASP A 152 7.35 6.44 3.51
C ASP A 152 6.35 6.62 2.36
N LEU A 153 5.06 6.58 2.71
CA LEU A 153 3.94 6.61 1.77
C LEU A 153 3.04 7.82 2.02
N PRO A 154 2.34 8.31 0.99
CA PRO A 154 1.35 9.36 1.15
C PRO A 154 0.27 8.96 2.16
N GLN A 155 0.01 9.84 3.12
CA GLN A 155 -1.02 9.66 4.13
C GLN A 155 -2.19 10.60 3.87
N TYR A 156 -3.39 10.13 4.16
CA TYR A 156 -4.63 10.91 4.12
C TYR A 156 -5.18 11.05 5.53
N GLU A 157 -5.75 12.20 5.83
CA GLU A 157 -6.37 12.42 7.14
C GLU A 157 -7.56 11.47 7.34
N SER A 158 -8.47 11.42 6.36
CA SER A 158 -9.62 10.51 6.34
C SER A 158 -10.36 10.61 5.00
N ALA A 159 -11.22 9.62 4.72
CA ALA A 159 -12.16 9.71 3.61
C ALA A 159 -13.13 10.89 3.77
N ALA A 160 -13.61 11.18 5.00
CA ALA A 160 -14.44 12.34 5.28
C ALA A 160 -13.75 13.68 4.95
N ALA A 161 -12.43 13.79 5.21
CA ALA A 161 -11.67 14.98 4.85
C ALA A 161 -11.59 15.17 3.32
N VAL A 162 -11.42 14.09 2.58
CA VAL A 162 -11.46 14.09 1.10
C VAL A 162 -12.89 14.43 0.61
N GLY A 163 -13.90 13.78 1.17
CA GLY A 163 -15.31 14.02 0.82
C GLY A 163 -15.83 15.44 1.13
N ALA A 164 -15.17 16.14 2.07
CA ALA A 164 -15.51 17.52 2.41
C ALA A 164 -15.26 18.51 1.25
N SER A 165 -14.44 18.16 0.26
CA SER A 165 -14.26 18.94 -0.96
C SER A 165 -15.51 18.93 -1.86
N GLY A 166 -16.28 17.83 -1.82
CA GLY A 166 -17.41 17.59 -2.72
C GLY A 166 -17.00 17.37 -4.18
N ASP A 167 -15.71 17.18 -4.44
CA ASP A 167 -15.18 16.92 -5.79
C ASP A 167 -14.75 15.45 -5.92
N PRO A 168 -15.46 14.62 -6.71
CA PRO A 168 -15.07 13.22 -6.94
C PRO A 168 -13.68 13.03 -7.52
N ALA A 169 -13.09 14.07 -8.14
CA ALA A 169 -11.72 14.00 -8.63
C ALA A 169 -10.71 13.83 -7.50
N ASP A 170 -10.98 14.35 -6.29
CA ASP A 170 -10.11 14.19 -5.14
C ASP A 170 -10.12 12.75 -4.62
N ALA A 171 -11.29 12.11 -4.57
CA ALA A 171 -11.38 10.68 -4.22
C ALA A 171 -10.71 9.79 -5.28
N CYS A 172 -10.88 10.11 -6.55
CA CYS A 172 -10.20 9.43 -7.66
C CYS A 172 -8.66 9.56 -7.51
N ALA A 173 -8.14 10.75 -7.21
CA ALA A 173 -6.71 10.98 -7.01
C ALA A 173 -6.17 10.20 -5.80
N MET A 174 -6.93 10.14 -4.71
CA MET A 174 -6.62 9.31 -3.55
C MET A 174 -6.52 7.82 -3.95
N GLY A 175 -7.54 7.29 -4.61
CA GLY A 175 -7.56 5.89 -5.05
C GLY A 175 -6.44 5.55 -6.02
N GLN A 176 -6.10 6.45 -6.95
CA GLN A 176 -4.96 6.27 -7.86
C GLN A 176 -3.63 6.21 -7.11
N THR A 177 -3.45 7.07 -6.11
CA THR A 177 -2.23 7.11 -5.29
C THR A 177 -2.09 5.82 -4.48
N ILE A 178 -3.15 5.41 -3.78
CA ILE A 178 -3.17 4.18 -2.99
C ILE A 178 -2.93 2.96 -3.88
N GLY A 179 -3.70 2.82 -4.96
CA GLY A 179 -3.56 1.70 -5.88
C GLY A 179 -2.18 1.61 -6.55
N ALA A 180 -1.51 2.73 -6.77
CA ALA A 180 -0.17 2.74 -7.34
C ALA A 180 0.84 2.09 -6.40
N TYR A 181 0.92 2.53 -5.14
CA TYR A 181 1.88 1.93 -4.21
C TYR A 181 1.49 0.50 -3.79
N LEU A 182 0.21 0.18 -3.66
CA LEU A 182 -0.22 -1.19 -3.38
C LEU A 182 0.28 -2.16 -4.45
N LYS A 183 0.19 -1.77 -5.72
CA LYS A 183 0.69 -2.57 -6.84
C LYS A 183 2.20 -2.83 -6.75
N GLU A 184 2.99 -1.86 -6.27
CA GLU A 184 4.44 -2.01 -6.10
C GLU A 184 4.80 -3.10 -5.07
N TYR A 185 3.96 -3.29 -4.05
CA TYR A 185 4.12 -4.33 -3.03
C TYR A 185 3.42 -5.65 -3.36
N GLY A 186 2.91 -5.80 -4.60
CA GLY A 186 2.34 -7.05 -5.11
C GLY A 186 0.88 -7.29 -4.75
N PHE A 187 0.17 -6.28 -4.24
CA PHE A 187 -1.28 -6.35 -4.06
C PHE A 187 -2.02 -6.21 -5.40
N ASN A 188 -3.14 -6.89 -5.53
CA ASN A 188 -4.03 -6.81 -6.68
C ASN A 188 -5.50 -6.63 -6.28
N MET A 189 -5.77 -6.47 -4.99
CA MET A 189 -7.08 -6.17 -4.42
C MET A 189 -6.92 -5.24 -3.21
N ASP A 190 -7.81 -4.28 -3.09
CA ASP A 190 -7.95 -3.44 -1.91
C ASP A 190 -9.41 -3.53 -1.42
N PHE A 191 -9.61 -3.75 -0.12
CA PHE A 191 -10.94 -3.70 0.50
C PHE A 191 -11.28 -2.25 0.89
N ALA A 192 -11.24 -1.38 -0.09
CA ALA A 192 -11.50 0.05 0.00
C ALA A 192 -12.16 0.57 -1.30
N PRO A 193 -12.82 1.74 -1.23
CA PRO A 193 -13.11 2.53 -0.03
C PRO A 193 -14.22 1.92 0.83
N ASP A 194 -14.37 2.42 2.09
CA ASP A 194 -15.58 2.20 2.87
C ASP A 194 -16.75 2.92 2.18
N ALA A 195 -17.73 2.16 1.68
CA ALA A 195 -18.87 2.69 0.95
C ALA A 195 -20.07 3.05 1.86
N ASP A 196 -19.87 3.03 3.18
CA ASP A 196 -20.91 3.42 4.13
C ASP A 196 -21.23 4.92 4.04
N VAL A 197 -22.47 5.24 4.37
CA VAL A 197 -22.93 6.63 4.58
C VAL A 197 -22.95 6.88 6.08
N ASN A 198 -22.26 7.90 6.56
CA ASN A 198 -22.24 8.22 8.00
C ASN A 198 -23.58 8.79 8.49
N THR A 199 -24.61 7.95 8.53
CA THR A 199 -25.97 8.31 8.94
C THR A 199 -26.15 8.41 10.46
N ASN A 200 -25.22 7.84 11.23
CA ASN A 200 -25.20 7.90 12.69
C ASN A 200 -23.87 8.49 13.17
N PRO A 201 -23.83 9.77 13.57
CA PRO A 201 -22.61 10.44 14.03
C PRO A 201 -22.02 9.83 15.29
N ASP A 202 -22.83 9.08 16.07
CA ASP A 202 -22.36 8.39 17.28
C ASP A 202 -21.75 7.00 16.99
N ASN A 203 -21.73 6.57 15.73
CA ASN A 203 -21.10 5.32 15.36
C ASN A 203 -19.56 5.45 15.41
N PRO A 204 -18.89 4.76 16.38
CA PRO A 204 -17.44 4.90 16.54
C PRO A 204 -16.63 4.14 15.48
N ILE A 205 -17.27 3.32 14.66
CA ILE A 205 -16.59 2.44 13.72
C ILE A 205 -16.49 3.09 12.34
N ILE A 206 -17.59 3.61 11.82
CA ILE A 206 -17.62 4.24 10.49
C ILE A 206 -17.05 5.67 10.58
N GLY A 207 -17.74 6.58 11.20
CA GLY A 207 -17.25 7.94 11.48
C GLY A 207 -16.58 8.57 10.26
N THR A 208 -15.29 8.89 10.38
CA THR A 208 -14.48 9.54 9.36
C THR A 208 -14.05 8.63 8.21
N ARG A 209 -14.35 7.33 8.25
CA ARG A 209 -14.10 6.41 7.14
C ARG A 209 -15.07 6.63 5.98
N ALA A 210 -16.30 7.06 6.25
CA ALA A 210 -17.26 7.42 5.21
C ALA A 210 -16.92 8.78 4.57
N PHE A 211 -17.04 8.89 3.25
CA PHE A 211 -16.82 10.15 2.54
C PHE A 211 -17.85 11.24 2.92
N SER A 212 -19.09 10.86 3.23
CA SER A 212 -20.15 11.81 3.57
C SER A 212 -21.23 11.21 4.46
N SER A 213 -22.00 12.07 5.11
CA SER A 213 -23.29 11.75 5.74
C SER A 213 -24.48 11.88 4.78
N ASP A 214 -24.28 12.43 3.59
CA ASP A 214 -25.26 12.49 2.50
C ASP A 214 -25.00 11.34 1.51
N ALA A 215 -26.06 10.56 1.25
CA ALA A 215 -25.91 9.34 0.44
C ALA A 215 -25.60 9.66 -1.04
N ALA A 216 -26.07 10.77 -1.58
CA ALA A 216 -25.78 11.14 -2.96
C ALA A 216 -24.31 11.53 -3.11
N THR A 217 -23.81 12.34 -2.20
CA THR A 217 -22.39 12.73 -2.15
C THR A 217 -21.49 11.53 -1.93
N ALA A 218 -21.83 10.65 -0.98
CA ALA A 218 -21.02 9.45 -0.71
C ALA A 218 -20.93 8.51 -1.93
N ALA A 219 -22.02 8.44 -2.74
CA ALA A 219 -22.06 7.61 -3.93
C ALA A 219 -21.31 8.22 -5.14
N GLU A 220 -21.12 9.54 -5.16
CA GLU A 220 -20.38 10.24 -6.22
C GLU A 220 -18.88 10.23 -5.96
N MET A 221 -18.45 10.23 -4.67
CA MET A 221 -17.05 10.16 -4.25
C MET A 221 -16.44 8.78 -4.48
#